data_1d3c44b552b996615313eb005f77c9df
#
_entry.id   1d3c44b552b996615313eb005f77c9df
#
_cell.length_a   1.000
_cell.length_b   1.000
_cell.length_c   1.000
_cell.angle_alpha   90.00
_cell.angle_beta   90.00
_cell.angle_gamma   90.00
#
_symmetry.space_group_name_H-M   'P 1'
#
loop_
_entity.id
_entity.type
_entity.pdbx_description
1 polymer ?
#
loop_
_entity_poly.entity_id
_entity_poly.type
_entity_poly.pdbx_seq_one_letter_code
_entity_poly.pdbx_strand_id
1 'polypeptide(L)'
;MAQCEYCQKKPAMGNQIEHRGKAKYLGGVGTKVTGISRREFKPNLQRVKITTPTGTTRYARVCTRCLKKGVIRKAIQQAPFKLPVSVQKGQQAKTAPKAPTKAPVKVAKA
;
A
#
# COMPACT_ATOMS: atom_id res chain seq x y z
N MET A 1 0.60 0.02 21.96
CA MET A 1 1.84 -0.66 21.51
C MET A 1 2.10 -0.41 20.04
N ALA A 2 3.36 -0.36 19.60
CA ALA A 2 3.73 -0.12 18.21
C ALA A 2 3.71 -1.44 17.42
N GLN A 3 2.56 -1.82 16.87
CA GLN A 3 2.36 -3.06 16.14
C GLN A 3 1.76 -2.77 14.75
N CYS A 4 2.16 -3.55 13.73
CA CYS A 4 1.57 -3.50 12.40
C CYS A 4 0.21 -4.20 12.40
N GLU A 5 -0.84 -3.53 11.91
CA GLU A 5 -2.22 -4.07 11.88
C GLU A 5 -2.38 -5.28 10.94
N TYR A 6 -1.53 -5.41 9.92
CA TYR A 6 -1.64 -6.50 8.92
C TYR A 6 -0.79 -7.73 9.24
N CYS A 7 0.48 -7.55 9.53
CA CYS A 7 1.39 -8.68 9.78
C CYS A 7 1.70 -8.87 11.27
N GLN A 8 1.09 -8.06 12.14
CA GLN A 8 1.23 -8.12 13.60
C GLN A 8 2.68 -8.01 14.11
N LYS A 9 3.60 -7.50 13.27
CA LYS A 9 5.00 -7.31 13.66
C LYS A 9 5.08 -6.36 14.84
N LYS A 10 5.66 -6.86 15.95
CA LYS A 10 5.90 -6.14 17.21
C LYS A 10 7.37 -5.72 17.32
N PRO A 11 7.71 -4.79 18.22
CA PRO A 11 9.08 -4.54 18.62
C PRO A 11 9.74 -5.81 19.16
N ALA A 12 11.00 -6.03 18.78
CA ALA A 12 11.81 -7.15 19.27
C ALA A 12 12.96 -6.62 20.12
N MET A 13 13.20 -7.26 21.25
CA MET A 13 14.35 -6.95 22.10
C MET A 13 15.58 -7.65 21.57
N GLY A 14 16.71 -6.97 21.61
CA GLY A 14 17.97 -7.50 21.16
C GLY A 14 19.15 -6.69 21.72
N ASN A 15 20.32 -6.91 21.17
CA ASN A 15 21.52 -6.25 21.61
C ASN A 15 22.12 -5.42 20.45
N GLN A 16 22.67 -4.28 20.78
CA GLN A 16 23.61 -3.58 19.94
C GLN A 16 25.00 -4.07 20.31
N ILE A 17 25.75 -4.54 19.32
CA ILE A 17 27.08 -5.12 19.52
C ILE A 17 28.08 -4.17 18.86
N GLU A 18 29.12 -3.79 19.59
CA GLU A 18 30.24 -3.00 19.09
C GLU A 18 31.46 -3.89 18.89
N HIS A 19 32.05 -3.77 17.70
CA HIS A 19 33.24 -4.52 17.33
C HIS A 19 34.45 -3.58 17.28
N ARG A 20 35.56 -4.06 17.79
CA ARG A 20 36.87 -3.40 17.70
C ARG A 20 37.81 -4.27 16.88
N GLY A 21 38.71 -3.61 16.12
CA GLY A 21 39.73 -4.27 15.33
C GLY A 21 39.40 -4.33 13.83
N LYS A 22 40.39 -4.67 13.01
CA LYS A 22 40.29 -4.83 11.57
C LYS A 22 40.00 -6.30 11.22
N ALA A 23 39.05 -6.53 10.32
CA ALA A 23 38.71 -7.88 9.91
C ALA A 23 39.88 -8.62 9.21
N LYS A 24 40.00 -9.93 9.42
CA LYS A 24 41.08 -10.75 8.84
C LYS A 24 41.08 -10.73 7.30
N TYR A 25 39.91 -10.72 6.66
CA TYR A 25 39.80 -10.64 5.19
C TYR A 25 40.25 -9.28 4.62
N LEU A 26 40.40 -8.26 5.46
CA LEU A 26 40.98 -6.94 5.11
C LEU A 26 42.47 -6.81 5.53
N GLY A 27 43.13 -7.92 5.86
CA GLY A 27 44.53 -7.92 6.30
C GLY A 27 44.75 -7.54 7.77
N GLY A 28 43.70 -7.65 8.60
CA GLY A 28 43.79 -7.34 10.05
C GLY A 28 43.95 -8.59 10.92
N VAL A 29 44.17 -8.38 12.23
CA VAL A 29 44.30 -9.44 13.25
C VAL A 29 42.94 -10.13 13.54
N GLY A 30 41.83 -9.48 13.22
CA GLY A 30 40.48 -9.92 13.49
C GLY A 30 39.69 -8.90 14.32
N THR A 31 38.39 -9.10 14.39
CA THR A 31 37.48 -8.25 15.16
C THR A 31 37.15 -8.90 16.50
N LYS A 32 37.03 -8.10 17.55
CA LYS A 32 36.64 -8.50 18.90
C LYS A 32 35.41 -7.72 19.33
N VAL A 33 34.43 -8.40 19.96
CA VAL A 33 33.29 -7.73 20.58
C VAL A 33 33.75 -7.02 21.83
N THR A 34 33.53 -5.70 21.90
CA THR A 34 33.97 -4.87 23.01
C THR A 34 32.84 -4.25 23.82
N GLY A 35 31.65 -4.15 23.24
CA GLY A 35 30.49 -3.59 23.92
C GLY A 35 29.21 -4.30 23.52
N ILE A 36 28.35 -4.59 24.49
CA ILE A 36 27.01 -5.17 24.29
C ILE A 36 26.03 -4.32 25.08
N SER A 37 25.15 -3.60 24.37
CA SER A 37 24.10 -2.79 24.97
C SER A 37 22.72 -3.32 24.58
N ARG A 38 21.80 -3.39 25.53
CA ARG A 38 20.40 -3.78 25.26
C ARG A 38 19.71 -2.71 24.42
N ARG A 39 19.00 -3.14 23.37
CA ARG A 39 18.18 -2.24 22.55
C ARG A 39 16.88 -2.90 22.09
N GLU A 40 15.93 -2.06 21.72
CA GLU A 40 14.67 -2.46 21.12
C GLU A 40 14.70 -2.20 19.62
N PHE A 41 14.40 -3.21 18.81
CA PHE A 41 14.24 -3.09 17.36
C PHE A 41 12.78 -2.81 17.03
N LYS A 42 12.46 -1.53 16.87
CA LYS A 42 11.11 -1.08 16.52
C LYS A 42 10.85 -1.29 15.03
N PRO A 43 9.66 -1.85 14.65
CA PRO A 43 9.29 -1.92 13.25
C PRO A 43 9.04 -0.53 12.68
N ASN A 44 9.43 -0.30 11.42
CA ASN A 44 9.15 0.96 10.72
C ASN A 44 7.67 0.99 10.33
N LEU A 45 6.85 1.62 11.16
CA LEU A 45 5.42 1.77 10.99
C LEU A 45 5.10 3.13 10.40
N GLN A 46 4.25 3.13 9.37
CA GLN A 46 3.72 4.32 8.73
C GLN A 46 2.21 4.40 8.97
N ARG A 47 1.70 5.61 9.19
CA ARG A 47 0.26 5.87 9.25
C ARG A 47 -0.24 6.15 7.84
N VAL A 48 -1.05 5.25 7.30
CA VAL A 48 -1.53 5.30 5.92
C VAL A 48 -3.05 5.30 5.89
N LYS A 49 -3.65 6.13 5.04
CA LYS A 49 -5.08 6.09 4.76
C LYS A 49 -5.36 4.93 3.82
N ILE A 50 -6.19 4.00 4.24
CA ILE A 50 -6.52 2.77 3.52
C ILE A 50 -8.02 2.71 3.21
N THR A 51 -8.37 1.99 2.14
CA THR A 51 -9.76 1.66 1.83
C THR A 51 -10.05 0.24 2.29
N THR A 52 -11.08 0.10 3.10
CA THR A 52 -11.59 -1.21 3.58
C THR A 52 -12.35 -1.92 2.44
N PRO A 53 -12.51 -3.24 2.46
CA PRO A 53 -13.35 -3.96 1.48
C PRO A 53 -14.79 -3.44 1.40
N THR A 54 -15.31 -2.91 2.50
CA THR A 54 -16.63 -2.29 2.61
C THR A 54 -16.73 -0.89 1.97
N GLY A 55 -15.63 -0.34 1.40
CA GLY A 55 -15.59 0.98 0.78
C GLY A 55 -15.28 2.13 1.73
N THR A 56 -15.28 1.92 3.06
CA THR A 56 -14.94 2.96 4.02
C THR A 56 -13.44 3.24 4.05
N THR A 57 -13.06 4.49 4.34
CA THR A 57 -11.64 4.88 4.48
C THR A 57 -11.28 5.10 5.93
N ARG A 58 -10.15 4.52 6.38
CA ARG A 58 -9.60 4.74 7.72
C ARG A 58 -8.08 4.86 7.69
N TYR A 59 -7.51 5.38 8.76
CA TYR A 59 -6.06 5.37 8.96
C TYR A 59 -5.65 4.07 9.66
N ALA A 60 -4.58 3.44 9.15
CA ALA A 60 -3.98 2.25 9.74
C ALA A 60 -2.47 2.43 9.93
N ARG A 61 -1.92 1.81 10.98
CA ARG A 61 -0.46 1.73 11.21
C ARG A 61 0.08 0.48 10.55
N VAL A 62 0.87 0.66 9.51
CA VAL A 62 1.34 -0.42 8.65
C VAL A 62 2.85 -0.38 8.50
N CYS A 63 3.51 -1.54 8.56
CA CYS A 63 4.93 -1.60 8.31
C CYS A 63 5.27 -1.44 6.82
N THR A 64 6.43 -0.88 6.53
CA THR A 64 6.91 -0.64 5.15
C THR A 64 6.96 -1.91 4.31
N ARG A 65 7.21 -3.09 4.92
CA ARG A 65 7.18 -4.39 4.23
C ARG A 65 5.79 -4.72 3.67
N CYS A 66 4.72 -4.50 4.46
CA CYS A 66 3.34 -4.72 4.01
C CYS A 66 2.92 -3.73 2.91
N LEU A 67 3.42 -2.47 2.99
CA LEU A 67 3.22 -1.49 1.93
C LEU A 67 3.87 -1.92 0.62
N LYS A 68 5.12 -2.41 0.66
CA LYS A 68 5.85 -2.90 -0.52
C LYS A 68 5.20 -4.15 -1.13
N LYS A 69 4.64 -5.05 -0.30
CA LYS A 69 3.95 -6.26 -0.77
C LYS A 69 2.61 -5.97 -1.47
N GLY A 70 2.10 -4.75 -1.42
CA GLY A 70 0.82 -4.41 -2.06
C GLY A 70 -0.42 -5.00 -1.40
N VAL A 71 -0.30 -5.58 -0.20
CA VAL A 71 -1.43 -6.18 0.55
C VAL A 71 -2.49 -5.13 0.92
N ILE A 72 -2.12 -3.85 0.84
CA ILE A 72 -2.92 -2.75 1.35
C ILE A 72 -3.40 -1.88 0.21
N ARG A 73 -4.70 -1.68 0.11
CA ARG A 73 -5.29 -0.66 -0.76
C ARG A 73 -5.18 0.72 -0.11
N LYS A 74 -4.31 1.56 -0.64
CA LYS A 74 -4.26 2.98 -0.23
C LYS A 74 -5.53 3.68 -0.74
N ALA A 75 -6.09 4.56 0.08
CA ALA A 75 -7.16 5.43 -0.36
C ALA A 75 -6.61 6.46 -1.37
N ILE A 76 -7.16 6.48 -2.57
CA ILE A 76 -6.79 7.42 -3.63
C ILE A 76 -7.62 8.67 -3.43
N GLN A 77 -6.97 9.81 -3.23
CA GLN A 77 -7.65 11.11 -3.07
C GLN A 77 -7.88 11.82 -4.41
N GLN A 78 -7.00 11.54 -5.39
CA GLN A 78 -7.09 12.10 -6.74
C GLN A 78 -6.79 11.00 -7.75
N ALA A 79 -7.37 11.11 -8.93
CA ALA A 79 -6.97 10.27 -10.07
C ALA A 79 -5.46 10.41 -10.29
N PRO A 80 -4.73 9.32 -10.60
CA PRO A 80 -3.27 9.35 -10.75
C PRO A 80 -2.81 10.29 -11.87
N PHE A 81 -3.68 10.57 -12.83
CA PHE A 81 -3.47 11.57 -13.90
C PHE A 81 -4.80 12.13 -14.37
N LYS A 82 -4.79 13.36 -14.87
CA LYS A 82 -5.94 13.99 -15.52
C LYS A 82 -5.78 13.84 -17.03
N LEU A 83 -6.74 13.24 -17.69
CA LEU A 83 -6.80 13.23 -19.14
C LEU A 83 -7.06 14.66 -19.65
N PRO A 84 -6.40 15.08 -20.77
CA PRO A 84 -6.71 16.38 -21.40
C PRO A 84 -8.18 16.43 -21.79
N VAL A 85 -8.79 17.61 -21.64
CA VAL A 85 -10.24 17.85 -21.85
C VAL A 85 -10.71 17.38 -23.23
N SER A 86 -9.86 17.46 -24.25
CA SER A 86 -10.13 16.98 -25.62
C SER A 86 -10.43 15.47 -25.69
N VAL A 87 -9.73 14.67 -24.86
CA VAL A 87 -9.94 13.22 -24.82
C VAL A 87 -11.22 12.87 -24.06
N GLN A 88 -11.59 13.66 -23.04
CA GLN A 88 -12.79 13.44 -22.25
C GLN A 88 -14.08 13.67 -23.06
N LYS A 89 -14.10 14.66 -23.98
CA LYS A 89 -15.26 14.91 -24.85
C LYS A 89 -15.53 13.77 -25.84
N GLY A 90 -14.49 13.05 -26.30
CA GLY A 90 -14.64 11.92 -27.21
C GLY A 90 -15.26 10.67 -26.59
N GLN A 91 -15.12 10.48 -25.27
CA GLN A 91 -15.65 9.30 -24.59
C GLN A 91 -17.12 9.44 -24.19
N GLN A 92 -17.62 10.66 -23.99
CA GLN A 92 -19.04 10.88 -23.68
C GLN A 92 -19.96 10.70 -24.90
N ALA A 93 -19.44 10.80 -26.12
CA ALA A 93 -20.24 10.63 -27.35
C ALA A 93 -20.56 9.15 -27.68
N LYS A 94 -19.88 8.17 -27.06
CA LYS A 94 -20.07 6.73 -27.38
C LYS A 94 -20.98 5.95 -26.45
N THR A 95 -21.51 6.57 -25.39
CA THR A 95 -22.37 5.91 -24.38
C THR A 95 -23.80 6.46 -24.31
N ALA A 96 -24.32 7.06 -25.40
CA ALA A 96 -25.74 7.31 -25.49
C ALA A 96 -26.43 5.95 -25.68
N PRO A 97 -27.28 5.46 -24.75
CA PRO A 97 -28.05 4.24 -24.95
C PRO A 97 -29.05 4.53 -26.05
N LYS A 98 -28.96 3.76 -27.16
CA LYS A 98 -29.93 3.76 -28.22
C LYS A 98 -31.29 3.35 -27.59
N ALA A 99 -32.22 4.28 -27.54
CA ALA A 99 -33.58 4.02 -27.02
C ALA A 99 -34.21 2.84 -27.77
N PRO A 100 -34.87 1.91 -27.06
CA PRO A 100 -35.56 0.79 -27.73
C PRO A 100 -36.72 1.34 -28.56
N THR A 101 -36.63 1.19 -29.87
CA THR A 101 -37.72 1.48 -30.82
C THR A 101 -38.87 0.53 -30.51
N LYS A 102 -39.95 1.03 -29.89
CA LYS A 102 -41.19 0.30 -29.73
C LYS A 102 -41.76 -0.03 -31.11
N ALA A 103 -41.76 -1.30 -31.47
CA ALA A 103 -42.51 -1.79 -32.65
C ALA A 103 -44.01 -1.55 -32.45
N PRO A 104 -44.76 -1.12 -33.50
CA PRO A 104 -46.19 -0.92 -33.39
C PRO A 104 -46.91 -2.29 -33.33
N VAL A 105 -47.67 -2.46 -32.24
CA VAL A 105 -48.58 -3.62 -32.09
C VAL A 105 -49.70 -3.47 -33.10
N LYS A 106 -49.77 -4.39 -34.09
CA LYS A 106 -50.94 -4.52 -34.96
C LYS A 106 -52.07 -5.15 -34.16
N VAL A 107 -53.09 -4.37 -33.88
CA VAL A 107 -54.41 -4.88 -33.37
C VAL A 107 -55.15 -5.51 -34.54
N ALA A 108 -55.32 -6.81 -34.51
CA ALA A 108 -56.20 -7.53 -35.41
C ALA A 108 -57.64 -7.34 -34.93
N LYS A 109 -58.50 -6.81 -35.80
CA LYS A 109 -59.94 -6.72 -35.63
C LYS A 109 -60.54 -8.01 -36.15
N ALA A 110 -61.24 -8.71 -35.30
CA ALA A 110 -62.22 -9.71 -35.67
C ALA A 110 -63.58 -9.13 -35.41
#